data_c5732d4c7b65a427e30f86454ae76664
#
_entry.id   c5732d4c7b65a427e30f86454ae76664
#
_cell.length_a   1.000
_cell.length_b   1.000
_cell.length_c   1.000
_cell.angle_alpha   90.00
_cell.angle_beta   90.00
_cell.angle_gamma   90.00
#
_symmetry.space_group_name_H-M   'P 1'
#
loop_
_entity.id
_entity.type
_entity.pdbx_description
1 polymer ?
#
loop_
_entity_poly.entity_id
_entity_poly.type
_entity_poly.pdbx_seq_one_letter_code
_entity_poly.pdbx_strand_id
1 'polypeptide(L)'
;METTFGRIPGSLPGDNLPEELSISPNLPPNMPAASDALPILARLMEDPFVVADVGARWGFATVWDPLGDRCLLLGFEPDEAECERLTELNRTRRWMRFIPVALGARRGLATLYLTKSSASSSLYPPSGPAIARHPGLDVQTQVGTATIEVTTMDEWCAEEGIKRVDFIKVDTQGSELDILSGASATLDGVRAVEAEVEFNELYEGAPLFPAVDRFLRDRGFVLWKLRDLAHYGQAGAETQWRSQEVFYYDSTPSSFSGGAGGLFWANAFFLKESVAYPEASLGWRQLVRDAILTGALGFLDLSARALELARETAPEEVRGDLDAARSAAVLAGRRERELLERPAVLDGSVKVGFAEPGFTGGGWGPPQELEFGGVRWSGPGRDAWVDVPFTVPPGTRVELLLVAALSPDIAEGLALEVNRVPVPLQRSPHERGLLYAGRIPDGYESPRHTTQLVVRTPFTLPWNTLSPGNDDTEVGVALAWLRLTSP
;
A
#
# COMPACT_ATOMS: atom_id res chain seq x y z
N MET A 1 -31.87 -21.85 6.01
CA MET A 1 -31.48 -22.84 7.06
C MET A 1 -30.35 -22.18 7.83
N GLU A 2 -30.69 -21.62 8.98
CA GLU A 2 -29.72 -21.01 9.91
C GLU A 2 -28.89 -22.12 10.52
N THR A 3 -27.60 -22.15 10.26
CA THR A 3 -26.63 -22.92 11.03
C THR A 3 -26.02 -21.99 12.09
N THR A 4 -26.78 -21.80 13.17
CA THR A 4 -26.34 -21.21 14.43
C THR A 4 -25.29 -22.14 15.05
N PHE A 5 -24.05 -21.66 15.23
CA PHE A 5 -23.12 -22.26 16.17
C PHE A 5 -23.68 -22.05 17.59
N GLY A 6 -23.91 -23.16 18.28
CA GLY A 6 -24.52 -23.20 19.59
C GLY A 6 -23.74 -22.40 20.64
N ARG A 7 -24.48 -21.62 21.44
CA ARG A 7 -24.00 -20.95 22.65
C ARG A 7 -23.50 -21.98 23.66
N ILE A 8 -22.31 -21.76 24.19
CA ILE A 8 -21.82 -22.40 25.42
C ILE A 8 -21.96 -21.33 26.54
N PRO A 9 -22.65 -21.64 27.65
CA PRO A 9 -22.76 -20.72 28.78
C PRO A 9 -21.59 -20.86 29.77
N GLY A 10 -21.07 -19.74 30.27
CA GLY A 10 -20.13 -19.74 31.40
C GLY A 10 -19.19 -18.54 31.41
N SER A 11 -19.65 -17.44 32.02
CA SER A 11 -18.82 -16.28 32.34
C SER A 11 -17.91 -16.58 33.53
N LEU A 12 -16.62 -16.31 33.45
CA LEU A 12 -15.69 -16.17 34.57
C LEU A 12 -15.11 -14.73 34.57
N PRO A 13 -14.71 -14.22 35.74
CA PRO A 13 -14.50 -12.80 35.99
C PRO A 13 -13.19 -12.27 35.41
N GLY A 14 -13.20 -10.93 35.12
CA GLY A 14 -12.18 -10.20 34.39
C GLY A 14 -10.78 -10.29 34.99
N ASP A 15 -9.83 -10.58 34.10
CA ASP A 15 -8.41 -10.38 34.33
C ASP A 15 -8.03 -8.97 33.86
N ASN A 16 -7.66 -8.12 34.83
CA ASN A 16 -6.96 -6.87 34.58
C ASN A 16 -5.54 -7.21 34.10
N LEU A 17 -5.36 -7.29 32.79
CA LEU A 17 -4.03 -7.33 32.17
C LEU A 17 -3.49 -5.89 32.04
N PRO A 18 -2.16 -5.68 32.21
CA PRO A 18 -1.56 -4.36 32.05
C PRO A 18 -1.79 -3.83 30.63
N GLU A 19 -1.86 -2.49 30.49
CA GLU A 19 -2.05 -1.80 29.20
C GLU A 19 -1.08 -2.34 28.15
N GLU A 20 -1.60 -3.14 27.22
CA GLU A 20 -0.86 -3.63 26.07
C GLU A 20 -0.60 -2.44 25.13
N LEU A 21 0.66 -2.23 24.77
CA LEU A 21 1.06 -1.30 23.72
C LEU A 21 0.37 -1.69 22.41
N SER A 22 -0.73 -1.00 22.09
CA SER A 22 -1.36 -1.09 20.77
C SER A 22 -0.47 -0.33 19.79
N ILE A 23 0.20 -1.07 18.91
CA ILE A 23 0.96 -0.48 17.82
C ILE A 23 0.00 -0.29 16.65
N SER A 24 -0.29 0.97 16.34
CA SER A 24 -0.87 1.36 15.06
C SER A 24 0.20 1.15 13.99
N PRO A 25 0.01 0.29 12.98
CA PRO A 25 1.05 -0.08 12.03
C PRO A 25 1.16 0.88 10.83
N ASN A 26 0.90 2.15 11.05
CA ASN A 26 1.16 3.22 10.08
C ASN A 26 2.61 3.63 10.09
N LEU A 27 3.49 2.86 9.54
CA LEU A 27 4.94 2.93 9.69
C LEU A 27 5.36 2.04 10.87
N PRO A 28 6.57 1.45 10.82
CA PRO A 28 7.13 0.90 12.04
C PRO A 28 6.87 1.88 13.17
N PRO A 29 6.48 1.45 14.37
CA PRO A 29 6.16 2.32 15.49
C PRO A 29 7.28 3.28 15.87
N ASN A 30 8.36 3.27 15.12
CA ASN A 30 9.52 4.14 15.18
C ASN A 30 9.99 4.62 13.81
N MET A 31 9.20 4.52 12.72
CA MET A 31 9.52 5.44 11.64
C MET A 31 9.22 6.83 12.17
N PRO A 32 10.25 7.64 12.32
CA PRO A 32 10.07 9.00 12.76
C PRO A 32 9.22 9.66 11.70
N ALA A 33 8.12 10.14 12.15
CA ALA A 33 7.20 10.82 11.32
C ALA A 33 7.94 11.97 10.62
N ALA A 34 8.22 11.81 9.34
CA ALA A 34 8.22 12.96 8.43
C ALA A 34 6.96 13.81 8.69
N SER A 35 5.92 13.20 9.25
CA SER A 35 4.72 13.79 9.79
C SER A 35 4.93 14.98 10.73
N ASP A 36 6.00 15.05 11.51
CA ASP A 36 6.20 16.19 12.43
C ASP A 36 6.58 17.48 11.70
N ALA A 37 7.26 17.39 10.54
CA ALA A 37 7.57 18.53 9.69
C ALA A 37 6.37 19.01 8.87
N LEU A 38 5.53 18.07 8.39
CA LEU A 38 4.45 18.38 7.44
C LEU A 38 3.41 19.37 7.99
N PRO A 39 2.90 19.27 9.24
CA PRO A 39 1.97 20.26 9.77
C PRO A 39 2.58 21.65 9.94
N ILE A 40 3.88 21.75 10.18
CA ILE A 40 4.61 23.03 10.26
C ILE A 40 4.62 23.66 8.86
N LEU A 41 5.03 22.89 7.85
CA LEU A 41 5.15 23.33 6.47
C LEU A 41 3.79 23.66 5.83
N ALA A 42 2.75 22.88 6.17
CA ALA A 42 1.39 23.10 5.67
C ALA A 42 0.88 24.52 5.98
N ARG A 43 1.23 25.07 7.14
CA ARG A 43 0.83 26.43 7.54
C ARG A 43 1.50 27.52 6.71
N LEU A 44 2.64 27.22 6.09
CA LEU A 44 3.40 28.16 5.27
C LEU A 44 2.91 28.23 3.81
N MET A 45 2.01 27.32 3.41
CA MET A 45 1.42 27.33 2.06
C MET A 45 0.28 28.35 1.95
N GLU A 46 0.25 29.09 0.85
CA GLU A 46 -0.86 29.98 0.48
C GLU A 46 -2.04 29.18 -0.10
N ASP A 47 -1.74 28.28 -1.05
CA ASP A 47 -2.71 27.42 -1.71
C ASP A 47 -2.56 25.96 -1.25
N PRO A 48 -3.63 25.13 -1.29
CA PRO A 48 -3.56 23.72 -0.95
C PRO A 48 -2.51 22.96 -1.77
N PHE A 49 -1.93 21.93 -1.18
CA PHE A 49 -1.13 20.93 -1.88
C PHE A 49 -2.07 19.97 -2.61
N VAL A 50 -1.91 19.78 -3.93
CA VAL A 50 -2.84 18.99 -4.73
C VAL A 50 -2.20 17.68 -5.17
N VAL A 51 -2.85 16.60 -4.80
CA VAL A 51 -2.48 15.21 -5.16
C VAL A 51 -3.56 14.65 -6.08
N ALA A 52 -3.16 14.09 -7.21
CA ALA A 52 -4.01 13.25 -8.05
C ALA A 52 -3.58 11.78 -7.93
N ASP A 53 -4.51 10.92 -7.55
CA ASP A 53 -4.34 9.47 -7.46
C ASP A 53 -5.26 8.83 -8.51
N VAL A 54 -4.68 8.24 -9.54
CA VAL A 54 -5.40 7.61 -10.65
C VAL A 54 -5.33 6.11 -10.50
N GLY A 55 -6.51 5.48 -10.38
CA GLY A 55 -6.66 4.12 -9.88
C GLY A 55 -6.83 4.10 -8.34
N ALA A 56 -7.60 5.06 -7.81
CA ALA A 56 -7.75 5.29 -6.36
C ALA A 56 -8.69 4.30 -5.66
N ARG A 57 -8.82 3.08 -6.18
CA ARG A 57 -9.76 2.05 -5.71
C ARG A 57 -9.68 1.75 -4.21
N TRP A 58 -8.51 1.86 -3.61
CA TRP A 58 -8.31 1.58 -2.19
C TRP A 58 -8.27 2.84 -1.30
N GLY A 59 -8.57 4.01 -1.89
CA GLY A 59 -8.42 5.30 -1.23
C GLY A 59 -6.97 5.82 -1.26
N PHE A 60 -6.74 6.90 -0.54
CA PHE A 60 -5.44 7.59 -0.56
C PHE A 60 -4.45 7.03 0.44
N ALA A 61 -3.17 7.13 0.12
CA ALA A 61 -2.09 6.86 1.07
C ALA A 61 -2.14 7.83 2.27
N THR A 62 -1.98 7.30 3.48
CA THR A 62 -2.07 8.07 4.73
C THR A 62 -0.93 9.07 4.93
N VAL A 63 0.11 9.03 4.10
CA VAL A 63 1.24 9.97 4.13
C VAL A 63 0.82 11.43 3.95
N TRP A 64 -0.36 11.68 3.38
CA TRP A 64 -0.94 13.00 3.17
C TRP A 64 -1.80 13.49 4.36
N ASP A 65 -2.22 12.61 5.26
CA ASP A 65 -3.09 12.94 6.41
C ASP A 65 -2.55 14.09 7.29
N PRO A 66 -1.23 14.22 7.53
CA PRO A 66 -0.68 15.31 8.32
C PRO A 66 -0.91 16.71 7.74
N LEU A 67 -1.23 16.81 6.45
CA LEU A 67 -1.55 18.10 5.80
C LEU A 67 -2.99 18.56 6.05
N GLY A 68 -3.90 17.63 6.39
CA GLY A 68 -5.32 17.92 6.64
C GLY A 68 -5.97 18.71 5.50
N ASP A 69 -6.72 19.75 5.83
CA ASP A 69 -7.40 20.64 4.90
C ASP A 69 -6.47 21.54 4.06
N ARG A 70 -5.16 21.50 4.34
CA ARG A 70 -4.14 22.16 3.49
C ARG A 70 -3.72 21.29 2.30
N CYS A 71 -4.35 20.13 2.12
CA CYS A 71 -4.19 19.23 0.98
C CYS A 71 -5.53 19.07 0.27
N LEU A 72 -5.51 18.91 -1.06
CA LEU A 72 -6.65 18.48 -1.87
C LEU A 72 -6.26 17.16 -2.54
N LEU A 73 -6.94 16.08 -2.16
CA LEU A 73 -6.73 14.75 -2.70
C LEU A 73 -7.82 14.45 -3.74
N LEU A 74 -7.42 14.17 -4.96
CA LEU A 74 -8.28 13.88 -6.11
C LEU A 74 -8.07 12.42 -6.52
N GLY A 75 -8.99 11.55 -6.18
CA GLY A 75 -8.96 10.12 -6.51
C GLY A 75 -9.84 9.82 -7.72
N PHE A 76 -9.23 9.33 -8.79
CA PHE A 76 -9.95 8.92 -10.01
C PHE A 76 -10.12 7.41 -10.02
N GLU A 77 -11.38 6.97 -10.01
CA GLU A 77 -11.77 5.56 -10.04
C GLU A 77 -13.05 5.41 -10.88
N PRO A 78 -13.03 4.70 -12.00
CA PRO A 78 -14.20 4.59 -12.87
C PRO A 78 -15.37 3.80 -12.28
N ASP A 79 -15.15 3.02 -11.22
CA ASP A 79 -16.22 2.30 -10.52
C ASP A 79 -17.00 3.27 -9.62
N GLU A 80 -18.21 3.65 -10.05
CA GLU A 80 -19.07 4.61 -9.35
C GLU A 80 -19.44 4.11 -7.94
N ALA A 81 -19.73 2.81 -7.78
CA ALA A 81 -20.08 2.22 -6.48
C ALA A 81 -18.91 2.29 -5.49
N GLU A 82 -17.70 2.08 -5.98
CA GLU A 82 -16.49 2.21 -5.17
C GLU A 82 -16.23 3.68 -4.79
N CYS A 83 -16.42 4.62 -5.71
CA CYS A 83 -16.35 6.05 -5.40
C CYS A 83 -17.37 6.47 -4.32
N GLU A 84 -18.61 6.00 -4.41
CA GLU A 84 -19.63 6.27 -3.40
C GLU A 84 -19.23 5.70 -2.03
N ARG A 85 -18.75 4.45 -2.00
CA ARG A 85 -18.28 3.79 -0.78
C ARG A 85 -17.13 4.56 -0.13
N LEU A 86 -16.13 4.95 -0.91
CA LEU A 86 -14.96 5.71 -0.42
C LEU A 86 -15.37 7.11 0.06
N THR A 87 -16.30 7.76 -0.63
CA THR A 87 -16.82 9.07 -0.24
C THR A 87 -17.53 8.99 1.11
N GLU A 88 -18.39 7.98 1.33
CA GLU A 88 -19.08 7.80 2.61
C GLU A 88 -18.10 7.49 3.75
N LEU A 89 -17.11 6.63 3.52
CA LEU A 89 -16.06 6.33 4.51
C LEU A 89 -15.27 7.59 4.92
N ASN A 90 -15.10 8.53 4.00
CA ASN A 90 -14.31 9.74 4.22
C ASN A 90 -15.16 11.03 4.34
N ARG A 91 -16.46 10.94 4.63
CA ARG A 91 -17.42 12.06 4.64
C ARG A 91 -17.03 13.25 5.50
N THR A 92 -16.18 13.05 6.52
CA THR A 92 -15.66 14.10 7.39
C THR A 92 -14.41 14.80 6.84
N ARG A 93 -13.76 14.17 5.86
CA ARG A 93 -12.49 14.62 5.24
C ARG A 93 -12.79 15.33 3.91
N ARG A 94 -13.32 16.58 3.96
CA ARG A 94 -13.76 17.33 2.78
C ARG A 94 -12.66 17.65 1.77
N TRP A 95 -11.42 17.46 2.12
CA TRP A 95 -10.25 17.60 1.24
C TRP A 95 -9.97 16.36 0.40
N MET A 96 -10.75 15.29 0.57
CA MET A 96 -10.71 14.08 -0.26
C MET A 96 -11.92 14.08 -1.20
N ARG A 97 -11.67 13.94 -2.49
CA ARG A 97 -12.70 13.84 -3.53
C ARG A 97 -12.45 12.55 -4.32
N PHE A 98 -13.45 11.69 -4.39
CA PHE A 98 -13.44 10.52 -5.26
C PHE A 98 -14.28 10.80 -6.48
N ILE A 99 -13.71 10.61 -7.68
CA ILE A 99 -14.24 11.05 -8.96
C ILE A 99 -14.49 9.80 -9.81
N PRO A 100 -15.75 9.50 -10.17
CA PRO A 100 -16.10 8.33 -10.97
C PRO A 100 -15.81 8.54 -12.46
N VAL A 101 -14.53 8.71 -12.78
CA VAL A 101 -14.04 9.05 -14.13
C VAL A 101 -12.80 8.23 -14.44
N ALA A 102 -12.78 7.64 -15.64
CA ALA A 102 -11.56 7.07 -16.20
C ALA A 102 -10.75 8.14 -16.92
N LEU A 103 -9.43 8.10 -16.72
CA LEU A 103 -8.50 8.96 -17.43
C LEU A 103 -7.74 8.18 -18.51
N GLY A 104 -7.31 8.89 -19.57
CA GLY A 104 -6.54 8.32 -20.66
C GLY A 104 -5.90 9.39 -21.56
N ALA A 105 -5.37 8.95 -22.71
CA ALA A 105 -4.67 9.85 -23.64
C ALA A 105 -5.57 10.86 -24.35
N ARG A 106 -6.86 10.57 -24.47
CA ARG A 106 -7.86 11.41 -25.16
C ARG A 106 -9.27 11.11 -24.67
N ARG A 107 -10.15 12.10 -24.80
CA ARG A 107 -11.58 11.91 -24.49
C ARG A 107 -12.24 10.95 -25.50
N GLY A 108 -13.13 10.09 -25.01
CA GLY A 108 -13.91 9.19 -25.85
C GLY A 108 -14.44 7.98 -25.07
N LEU A 109 -14.85 6.96 -25.83
CA LEU A 109 -15.20 5.67 -25.27
C LEU A 109 -14.03 4.71 -25.37
N ALA A 110 -13.82 3.91 -24.32
CA ALA A 110 -12.80 2.87 -24.27
C ALA A 110 -13.42 1.54 -23.79
N THR A 111 -12.77 0.45 -24.12
CA THR A 111 -13.10 -0.87 -23.59
C THR A 111 -12.32 -1.10 -22.31
N LEU A 112 -12.99 -1.36 -21.21
CA LEU A 112 -12.42 -1.85 -19.97
C LEU A 112 -12.48 -3.38 -19.97
N TYR A 113 -11.35 -4.05 -19.88
CA TYR A 113 -11.25 -5.50 -19.76
C TYR A 113 -11.37 -5.86 -18.29
N LEU A 114 -12.48 -6.53 -17.95
CA LEU A 114 -12.77 -6.94 -16.58
C LEU A 114 -12.05 -8.26 -16.27
N THR A 115 -11.39 -8.32 -15.13
CA THR A 115 -10.63 -9.48 -14.68
C THR A 115 -11.25 -10.10 -13.42
N LYS A 116 -10.80 -11.30 -13.03
CA LYS A 116 -11.24 -11.97 -11.80
C LYS A 116 -11.06 -11.07 -10.57
N SER A 117 -9.91 -10.38 -10.47
CA SER A 117 -9.75 -9.31 -9.50
C SER A 117 -10.10 -7.99 -10.14
N SER A 118 -11.15 -7.33 -9.68
CA SER A 118 -11.57 -6.03 -10.23
C SER A 118 -10.46 -4.97 -10.17
N ALA A 119 -9.51 -5.10 -9.23
CA ALA A 119 -8.34 -4.23 -9.12
C ALA A 119 -7.31 -4.43 -10.24
N SER A 120 -7.38 -5.54 -10.99
CA SER A 120 -6.49 -5.82 -12.13
C SER A 120 -7.18 -5.54 -13.48
N SER A 121 -8.36 -4.93 -13.48
CA SER A 121 -9.06 -4.54 -14.72
C SER A 121 -8.32 -3.39 -15.40
N SER A 122 -8.25 -3.42 -16.74
CA SER A 122 -7.37 -2.56 -17.53
C SER A 122 -8.04 -2.07 -18.81
N LEU A 123 -7.53 -0.99 -19.39
CA LEU A 123 -7.84 -0.57 -20.76
C LEU A 123 -7.12 -1.42 -21.83
N TYR A 124 -6.21 -2.28 -21.40
CA TYR A 124 -5.49 -3.23 -22.24
C TYR A 124 -5.93 -4.67 -21.92
N PRO A 125 -6.03 -5.57 -22.92
CA PRO A 125 -6.40 -6.96 -22.66
C PRO A 125 -5.32 -7.66 -21.85
N PRO A 126 -5.66 -8.47 -20.83
CA PRO A 126 -4.68 -9.25 -20.09
C PRO A 126 -3.91 -10.22 -20.97
N SER A 127 -2.60 -10.38 -20.72
CA SER A 127 -1.73 -11.27 -21.47
C SER A 127 -2.00 -12.74 -21.13
N GLY A 128 -2.75 -13.43 -22.01
CA GLY A 128 -3.02 -14.86 -21.87
C GLY A 128 -1.74 -15.71 -21.73
N PRO A 129 -0.67 -15.47 -22.51
CA PRO A 129 0.61 -16.15 -22.34
C PRO A 129 1.28 -15.92 -20.99
N ALA A 130 1.20 -14.71 -20.41
CA ALA A 130 1.76 -14.41 -19.09
C ALA A 130 1.01 -15.17 -17.99
N ILE A 131 -0.33 -15.13 -18.01
CA ILE A 131 -1.20 -15.84 -17.06
C ILE A 131 -0.94 -17.35 -17.11
N ALA A 132 -0.82 -17.93 -18.30
CA ALA A 132 -0.57 -19.37 -18.46
C ALA A 132 0.79 -19.81 -17.89
N ARG A 133 1.80 -18.95 -17.91
CA ARG A 133 3.16 -19.24 -17.44
C ARG A 133 3.35 -18.98 -15.96
N HIS A 134 2.55 -18.10 -15.37
CA HIS A 134 2.72 -17.62 -14.01
C HIS A 134 1.44 -17.76 -13.18
N PRO A 135 1.30 -18.81 -12.35
CA PRO A 135 0.07 -19.07 -11.60
C PRO A 135 -0.38 -17.89 -10.70
N GLY A 136 0.56 -17.06 -10.22
CA GLY A 136 0.26 -15.86 -9.45
C GLY A 136 -0.50 -14.78 -10.23
N LEU A 137 -0.56 -14.88 -11.55
CA LEU A 137 -1.30 -13.96 -12.42
C LEU A 137 -2.74 -14.44 -12.73
N ASP A 138 -3.21 -15.53 -12.13
CA ASP A 138 -4.57 -16.05 -12.39
C ASP A 138 -5.66 -15.02 -12.08
N VAL A 139 -5.44 -14.14 -11.11
CA VAL A 139 -6.34 -13.03 -10.76
C VAL A 139 -6.56 -12.05 -11.92
N GLN A 140 -5.67 -12.00 -12.91
CA GLN A 140 -5.77 -11.18 -14.12
C GLN A 140 -6.53 -11.87 -15.26
N THR A 141 -7.03 -13.10 -15.07
CA THR A 141 -7.84 -13.79 -16.07
C THR A 141 -9.06 -12.93 -16.41
N GLN A 142 -9.25 -12.62 -17.70
CA GLN A 142 -10.39 -11.85 -18.17
C GLN A 142 -11.71 -12.60 -17.93
N VAL A 143 -12.70 -11.90 -17.38
CA VAL A 143 -14.06 -12.41 -17.13
C VAL A 143 -15.13 -11.70 -17.95
N GLY A 144 -14.80 -10.54 -18.53
CA GLY A 144 -15.74 -9.76 -19.33
C GLY A 144 -15.13 -8.50 -19.91
N THR A 145 -15.99 -7.62 -20.44
CA THR A 145 -15.64 -6.28 -20.88
C THR A 145 -16.78 -5.31 -20.56
N ALA A 146 -16.43 -4.04 -20.35
CA ALA A 146 -17.37 -2.93 -20.25
C ALA A 146 -16.94 -1.80 -21.17
N THR A 147 -17.89 -1.00 -21.63
CA THR A 147 -17.57 0.27 -22.33
C THR A 147 -17.67 1.39 -21.31
N ILE A 148 -16.62 2.17 -21.19
CA ILE A 148 -16.54 3.31 -20.25
C ILE A 148 -16.19 4.60 -20.97
N GLU A 149 -16.61 5.73 -20.40
CA GLU A 149 -16.19 7.04 -20.83
C GLU A 149 -14.83 7.38 -20.25
N VAL A 150 -13.96 7.94 -21.08
CA VAL A 150 -12.62 8.37 -20.73
C VAL A 150 -12.48 9.87 -21.05
N THR A 151 -11.81 10.61 -20.18
CA THR A 151 -11.35 11.98 -20.42
C THR A 151 -9.85 12.11 -20.20
N THR A 152 -9.28 13.26 -20.50
CA THR A 152 -7.88 13.53 -20.16
C THR A 152 -7.79 14.27 -18.83
N MET A 153 -6.65 14.14 -18.14
CA MET A 153 -6.42 14.92 -16.91
C MET A 153 -6.42 16.41 -17.20
N ASP A 154 -5.85 16.83 -18.34
CA ASP A 154 -5.81 18.23 -18.74
C ASP A 154 -7.21 18.82 -18.94
N GLU A 155 -8.10 18.10 -19.63
CA GLU A 155 -9.49 18.53 -19.83
C GLU A 155 -10.26 18.57 -18.51
N TRP A 156 -10.15 17.52 -17.69
CA TRP A 156 -10.83 17.45 -16.40
C TRP A 156 -10.36 18.57 -15.46
N CYS A 157 -9.05 18.81 -15.35
CA CYS A 157 -8.50 19.91 -14.56
C CYS A 157 -9.02 21.29 -15.03
N ALA A 158 -9.11 21.48 -16.36
CA ALA A 158 -9.65 22.74 -16.92
C ALA A 158 -11.14 22.91 -16.59
N GLU A 159 -11.96 21.85 -16.72
CA GLU A 159 -13.39 21.86 -16.42
C GLU A 159 -13.67 22.14 -14.93
N GLU A 160 -12.89 21.53 -14.02
CA GLU A 160 -13.00 21.70 -12.57
C GLU A 160 -12.27 22.93 -12.01
N GLY A 161 -11.55 23.68 -12.85
CA GLY A 161 -10.79 24.85 -12.45
C GLY A 161 -9.57 24.55 -11.59
N ILE A 162 -9.04 23.33 -11.66
CA ILE A 162 -7.81 22.91 -10.98
C ILE A 162 -6.62 23.49 -11.73
N LYS A 163 -5.98 24.49 -11.14
CA LYS A 163 -4.88 25.23 -11.78
C LYS A 163 -3.52 24.58 -11.61
N ARG A 164 -3.38 23.68 -10.63
CA ARG A 164 -2.12 23.05 -10.28
C ARG A 164 -2.37 21.66 -9.68
N VAL A 165 -1.55 20.72 -10.08
CA VAL A 165 -1.37 19.41 -9.41
C VAL A 165 0.10 19.33 -9.04
N ASP A 166 0.41 18.99 -7.78
CA ASP A 166 1.78 18.90 -7.29
C ASP A 166 2.36 17.49 -7.43
N PHE A 167 1.51 16.48 -7.26
CA PHE A 167 1.89 15.07 -7.31
C PHE A 167 0.82 14.26 -8.04
N ILE A 168 1.25 13.35 -8.89
CA ILE A 168 0.41 12.35 -9.55
C ILE A 168 0.89 10.96 -9.15
N LYS A 169 -0.02 10.13 -8.61
CA LYS A 169 0.12 8.68 -8.59
C LYS A 169 -0.73 8.11 -9.73
N VAL A 170 -0.17 7.19 -10.50
CA VAL A 170 -0.90 6.46 -11.54
C VAL A 170 -0.62 4.97 -11.44
N ASP A 171 -1.69 4.20 -11.26
CA ASP A 171 -1.68 2.76 -11.05
C ASP A 171 -2.98 2.22 -11.66
N THR A 172 -2.93 1.99 -12.95
CA THR A 172 -4.11 1.70 -13.78
C THR A 172 -3.91 0.48 -14.68
N GLN A 173 -2.96 -0.35 -14.27
CA GLN A 173 -2.78 -1.67 -14.84
C GLN A 173 -2.46 -1.62 -16.35
N GLY A 174 -1.42 -0.85 -16.72
CA GLY A 174 -0.87 -0.77 -18.08
C GLY A 174 -1.28 0.47 -18.88
N SER A 175 -2.18 1.34 -18.38
CA SER A 175 -2.59 2.57 -19.09
C SER A 175 -1.88 3.84 -18.59
N GLU A 176 -0.83 3.72 -17.80
CA GLU A 176 -0.11 4.82 -17.15
C GLU A 176 0.43 5.84 -18.18
N LEU A 177 1.06 5.37 -19.24
CA LEU A 177 1.60 6.25 -20.30
C LEU A 177 0.49 7.03 -21.03
N ASP A 178 -0.65 6.40 -21.28
CA ASP A 178 -1.80 7.03 -21.90
C ASP A 178 -2.33 8.17 -21.02
N ILE A 179 -2.48 7.93 -19.72
CA ILE A 179 -2.93 8.90 -18.74
C ILE A 179 -1.95 10.07 -18.64
N LEU A 180 -0.66 9.76 -18.51
CA LEU A 180 0.40 10.77 -18.48
C LEU A 180 0.47 11.59 -19.78
N SER A 181 0.17 10.97 -20.92
CA SER A 181 0.06 11.67 -22.22
C SER A 181 -1.10 12.66 -22.25
N GLY A 182 -2.25 12.28 -21.65
CA GLY A 182 -3.43 13.12 -21.47
C GLY A 182 -3.30 14.17 -20.36
N ALA A 183 -2.18 14.16 -19.64
CA ALA A 183 -1.83 15.12 -18.59
C ALA A 183 -0.69 16.07 -19.02
N SER A 184 -0.44 16.23 -20.31
CA SER A 184 0.76 16.93 -20.81
C SER A 184 0.90 18.36 -20.30
N ALA A 185 -0.19 19.14 -20.26
CA ALA A 185 -0.19 20.49 -19.70
C ALA A 185 -0.13 20.48 -18.15
N THR A 186 -0.83 19.54 -17.52
CA THR A 186 -0.80 19.37 -16.06
C THR A 186 0.60 19.04 -15.57
N LEU A 187 1.36 18.19 -16.31
CA LEU A 187 2.72 17.77 -15.97
C LEU A 187 3.74 18.92 -15.91
N ASP A 188 3.47 20.05 -16.55
CA ASP A 188 4.32 21.24 -16.44
C ASP A 188 4.41 21.74 -14.99
N GLY A 189 3.29 21.65 -14.24
CA GLY A 189 3.18 22.05 -12.84
C GLY A 189 3.53 20.94 -11.83
N VAL A 190 3.52 19.68 -12.27
CA VAL A 190 3.74 18.50 -11.40
C VAL A 190 5.19 18.42 -10.97
N ARG A 191 5.39 18.12 -9.70
CA ARG A 191 6.73 18.06 -9.08
C ARG A 191 7.27 16.64 -8.95
N ALA A 192 6.38 15.64 -8.79
CA ALA A 192 6.74 14.24 -8.85
C ALA A 192 5.59 13.38 -9.40
N VAL A 193 5.96 12.23 -9.95
CA VAL A 193 5.05 11.19 -10.44
C VAL A 193 5.46 9.87 -9.80
N GLU A 194 4.50 9.16 -9.23
CA GLU A 194 4.59 7.74 -8.92
C GLU A 194 3.80 6.98 -9.97
N ALA A 195 4.44 6.06 -10.67
CA ALA A 195 3.78 5.23 -11.66
C ALA A 195 4.05 3.75 -11.39
N GLU A 196 3.00 2.93 -11.39
CA GLU A 196 3.19 1.50 -11.55
C GLU A 196 3.75 1.27 -12.96
N VAL A 197 4.86 0.59 -13.07
CA VAL A 197 5.52 0.37 -14.37
C VAL A 197 5.79 -1.11 -14.57
N GLU A 198 5.52 -1.59 -15.76
CA GLU A 198 5.73 -2.97 -16.15
C GLU A 198 7.09 -3.19 -16.81
N PHE A 199 7.79 -4.26 -16.41
CA PHE A 199 9.05 -4.70 -17.02
C PHE A 199 8.83 -5.84 -18.01
N ASN A 200 7.77 -6.61 -17.81
CA ASN A 200 7.31 -7.67 -18.67
C ASN A 200 5.81 -7.52 -18.94
N GLU A 201 5.38 -7.95 -20.11
CA GLU A 201 4.00 -7.76 -20.57
C GLU A 201 3.00 -8.53 -19.69
N LEU A 202 2.24 -7.79 -18.90
CA LEU A 202 1.08 -8.28 -18.16
C LEU A 202 -0.22 -8.09 -18.96
N TYR A 203 -0.26 -7.02 -19.75
CA TYR A 203 -1.37 -6.64 -20.62
C TYR A 203 -0.86 -6.48 -22.05
N GLU A 204 -1.56 -7.06 -23.02
CA GLU A 204 -1.15 -7.12 -24.42
C GLU A 204 -1.02 -5.73 -25.03
N GLY A 205 0.19 -5.37 -25.43
CA GLY A 205 0.50 -4.09 -26.06
C GLY A 205 0.56 -2.90 -25.10
N ALA A 206 0.45 -3.10 -23.79
CA ALA A 206 0.64 -2.03 -22.80
C ALA A 206 2.08 -1.49 -22.84
N PRO A 207 2.28 -0.18 -22.65
CA PRO A 207 3.62 0.41 -22.61
C PRO A 207 4.43 -0.11 -21.43
N LEU A 208 5.65 -0.58 -21.69
CA LEU A 208 6.57 -1.01 -20.64
C LEU A 208 7.37 0.16 -20.05
N PHE A 209 8.03 -0.07 -18.91
CA PHE A 209 8.88 0.88 -18.19
C PHE A 209 9.75 1.79 -19.09
N PRO A 210 10.47 1.29 -20.12
CA PRO A 210 11.32 2.15 -20.93
C PRO A 210 10.56 3.27 -21.67
N ALA A 211 9.28 3.04 -22.02
CA ALA A 211 8.45 4.03 -22.70
C ALA A 211 7.99 5.12 -21.70
N VAL A 212 7.59 4.73 -20.50
CA VAL A 212 7.20 5.64 -19.40
C VAL A 212 8.41 6.48 -18.96
N ASP A 213 9.56 5.83 -18.73
CA ASP A 213 10.81 6.50 -18.33
C ASP A 213 11.23 7.56 -19.37
N ARG A 214 11.23 7.21 -20.66
CA ARG A 214 11.56 8.14 -21.73
C ARG A 214 10.59 9.31 -21.77
N PHE A 215 9.29 9.05 -21.71
CA PHE A 215 8.25 10.10 -21.76
C PHE A 215 8.42 11.14 -20.66
N LEU A 216 8.69 10.68 -19.41
CA LEU A 216 8.88 11.54 -18.26
C LEU A 216 10.23 12.28 -18.30
N ARG A 217 11.32 11.61 -18.76
CA ARG A 217 12.62 12.27 -18.94
C ARG A 217 12.56 13.39 -19.97
N ASP A 218 11.85 13.21 -21.09
CA ASP A 218 11.66 14.23 -22.11
C ASP A 218 10.91 15.47 -21.56
N ARG A 219 10.30 15.36 -20.35
CA ARG A 219 9.59 16.43 -19.62
C ARG A 219 10.33 16.92 -18.37
N GLY A 220 11.61 16.60 -18.26
CA GLY A 220 12.48 17.07 -17.18
C GLY A 220 12.24 16.37 -15.83
N PHE A 221 11.77 15.12 -15.87
CA PHE A 221 11.77 14.25 -14.70
C PHE A 221 12.98 13.32 -14.70
N VAL A 222 13.42 12.93 -13.53
CA VAL A 222 14.45 11.91 -13.32
C VAL A 222 13.87 10.75 -12.52
N LEU A 223 14.19 9.53 -12.89
CA LEU A 223 13.88 8.36 -12.07
C LEU A 223 14.68 8.47 -10.78
N TRP A 224 13.97 8.52 -9.65
CA TRP A 224 14.59 8.63 -8.33
C TRP A 224 14.68 7.30 -7.62
N LYS A 225 13.60 6.52 -7.65
CA LYS A 225 13.52 5.26 -6.91
C LYS A 225 12.54 4.28 -7.54
N LEU A 226 12.81 2.99 -7.39
CA LEU A 226 11.85 1.91 -7.59
C LEU A 226 11.50 1.31 -6.23
N ARG A 227 10.21 1.06 -5.99
CA ARG A 227 9.69 0.36 -4.81
C ARG A 227 8.75 -0.76 -5.23
N ASP A 228 8.42 -1.66 -4.30
CA ASP A 228 7.40 -2.69 -4.50
C ASP A 228 7.67 -3.58 -5.72
N LEU A 229 8.92 -4.05 -5.87
CA LEU A 229 9.32 -4.89 -7.00
C LEU A 229 8.62 -6.25 -6.95
N ALA A 230 7.70 -6.49 -7.88
CA ALA A 230 6.91 -7.72 -7.94
C ALA A 230 7.53 -8.76 -8.88
N HIS A 231 7.69 -9.96 -8.37
CA HIS A 231 8.25 -11.09 -9.08
C HIS A 231 7.25 -12.25 -9.14
N TYR A 232 7.12 -12.89 -10.29
CA TYR A 232 6.25 -14.05 -10.47
C TYR A 232 7.04 -15.27 -10.87
N GLY A 233 6.82 -16.39 -10.14
CA GLY A 233 7.38 -17.70 -10.45
C GLY A 233 6.67 -18.38 -11.62
N GLN A 234 7.36 -19.30 -12.30
CA GLN A 234 6.82 -20.06 -13.42
C GLN A 234 5.97 -21.25 -12.97
N ALA A 235 4.95 -21.59 -13.78
CA ALA A 235 4.15 -22.80 -13.61
C ALA A 235 5.00 -24.08 -13.84
N GLY A 236 4.64 -25.17 -13.13
CA GLY A 236 5.25 -26.50 -13.33
C GLY A 236 6.64 -26.68 -12.71
N ALA A 237 7.21 -25.69 -12.06
CA ALA A 237 8.35 -25.91 -11.21
C ALA A 237 7.89 -26.56 -9.89
N GLU A 238 8.32 -27.79 -9.59
CA GLU A 238 8.19 -28.41 -8.26
C GLU A 238 9.05 -27.66 -7.24
N THR A 239 8.86 -26.35 -7.16
CA THR A 239 9.66 -25.48 -6.33
C THR A 239 8.80 -25.02 -5.17
N GLN A 240 9.40 -24.91 -4.01
CA GLN A 240 8.82 -24.29 -2.80
C GLN A 240 8.71 -22.75 -2.95
N TRP A 241 8.78 -22.24 -4.18
CA TRP A 241 8.74 -20.83 -4.49
C TRP A 241 7.30 -20.31 -4.42
N ARG A 242 7.13 -19.12 -3.89
CA ARG A 242 5.85 -18.42 -3.96
C ARG A 242 5.51 -18.12 -5.41
N SER A 243 4.23 -18.19 -5.73
CA SER A 243 3.73 -17.82 -7.06
C SER A 243 3.91 -16.33 -7.34
N GLN A 244 3.94 -15.51 -6.29
CA GLN A 244 4.20 -14.07 -6.34
C GLN A 244 5.06 -13.65 -5.15
N GLU A 245 6.05 -12.78 -5.37
CA GLU A 245 6.81 -12.09 -4.33
C GLU A 245 6.88 -10.60 -4.64
N VAL A 246 6.50 -9.77 -3.66
CA VAL A 246 6.62 -8.32 -3.73
C VAL A 246 7.66 -7.87 -2.70
N PHE A 247 8.63 -7.09 -3.14
CA PHE A 247 9.68 -6.55 -2.29
C PHE A 247 9.40 -5.09 -2.01
N TYR A 248 8.85 -4.80 -0.83
CA TYR A 248 8.47 -3.45 -0.40
C TYR A 248 9.64 -2.54 -0.07
N TYR A 249 10.86 -3.11 0.01
CA TYR A 249 12.08 -2.36 0.34
C TYR A 249 13.15 -2.64 -0.71
N ASP A 250 13.55 -1.61 -1.42
CA ASP A 250 14.63 -1.65 -2.42
C ASP A 250 16.02 -1.89 -1.83
N SER A 251 16.16 -1.64 -0.51
CA SER A 251 17.41 -1.73 0.24
C SER A 251 17.52 -3.00 1.08
N THR A 252 16.71 -4.02 0.84
CA THR A 252 16.84 -5.28 1.59
C THR A 252 18.15 -5.96 1.17
N PRO A 253 19.19 -5.98 2.03
CA PRO A 253 20.46 -6.56 1.63
C PRO A 253 20.28 -8.04 1.34
N SER A 254 20.75 -8.49 0.18
CA SER A 254 21.25 -9.84 -0.13
C SER A 254 20.59 -11.09 0.47
N SER A 255 19.59 -11.00 1.32
CA SER A 255 18.84 -12.14 1.85
C SER A 255 17.90 -12.80 0.82
N PHE A 256 17.70 -12.15 -0.32
CA PHE A 256 17.14 -12.76 -1.50
C PHE A 256 18.25 -13.33 -2.36
N SER A 257 18.64 -14.54 -2.06
CA SER A 257 19.36 -15.36 -3.02
C SER A 257 18.43 -15.58 -4.22
N GLY A 258 18.67 -14.83 -5.27
CA GLY A 258 17.88 -14.77 -6.46
C GLY A 258 17.36 -16.10 -6.97
N GLY A 259 16.10 -16.18 -7.10
CA GLY A 259 15.41 -17.34 -7.61
C GLY A 259 13.91 -17.12 -7.68
N ALA A 260 13.45 -15.94 -7.30
CA ALA A 260 12.03 -15.64 -7.10
C ALA A 260 11.25 -15.33 -8.39
N GLY A 261 11.69 -15.80 -9.56
CA GLY A 261 10.99 -15.58 -10.82
C GLY A 261 11.37 -14.27 -11.53
N GLY A 262 10.61 -13.93 -12.57
CA GLY A 262 10.82 -12.72 -13.36
C GLY A 262 10.26 -11.47 -12.66
N LEU A 263 10.96 -10.35 -12.79
CA LEU A 263 10.43 -9.03 -12.37
C LEU A 263 9.35 -8.61 -13.37
N PHE A 264 8.15 -8.31 -12.88
CA PHE A 264 7.03 -7.92 -13.73
C PHE A 264 6.65 -6.45 -13.60
N TRP A 265 6.52 -5.93 -12.38
CA TRP A 265 6.19 -4.53 -12.17
C TRP A 265 6.87 -3.95 -10.92
N ALA A 266 6.84 -2.64 -10.82
CA ALA A 266 7.28 -1.88 -9.65
C ALA A 266 6.63 -0.51 -9.63
N ASN A 267 6.60 0.14 -8.44
CA ASN A 267 6.28 1.54 -8.32
C ASN A 267 7.52 2.39 -8.58
N ALA A 268 7.51 3.16 -9.68
CA ALA A 268 8.59 4.04 -10.08
C ALA A 268 8.31 5.48 -9.66
N PHE A 269 9.22 6.06 -8.89
CA PHE A 269 9.16 7.47 -8.45
C PHE A 269 10.02 8.33 -9.35
N PHE A 270 9.36 9.25 -10.05
CA PHE A 270 10.01 10.25 -10.89
C PHE A 270 9.87 11.64 -10.25
N LEU A 271 10.97 12.34 -10.09
CA LEU A 271 11.01 13.70 -9.57
C LEU A 271 11.36 14.67 -10.68
N LYS A 272 10.77 15.89 -10.69
CA LYS A 272 11.31 16.98 -11.51
C LYS A 272 12.79 17.14 -11.15
N GLU A 273 13.63 17.41 -12.16
CA GLU A 273 15.07 17.62 -11.97
C GLU A 273 15.35 18.66 -10.87
N SER A 274 14.55 19.73 -10.82
CA SER A 274 14.65 20.77 -9.79
C SER A 274 14.19 20.32 -8.39
N VAL A 275 13.47 19.20 -8.24
CA VAL A 275 13.18 18.57 -6.93
C VAL A 275 14.31 17.64 -6.53
N ALA A 276 14.81 16.85 -7.47
CA ALA A 276 15.93 15.93 -7.25
C ALA A 276 17.24 16.66 -6.94
N TYR A 277 17.42 17.82 -7.57
CA TYR A 277 18.60 18.70 -7.43
C TYR A 277 18.16 20.15 -7.14
N PRO A 278 17.68 20.41 -5.92
CA PRO A 278 17.09 21.70 -5.58
C PRO A 278 18.12 22.82 -5.55
N GLU A 279 17.70 24.01 -6.03
CA GLU A 279 18.48 25.25 -6.03
C GLU A 279 17.71 26.39 -5.35
N ALA A 280 18.42 27.32 -4.71
CA ALA A 280 17.82 28.48 -4.04
C ALA A 280 17.05 29.41 -4.99
N SER A 281 17.38 29.37 -6.29
CA SER A 281 16.72 30.13 -7.36
C SER A 281 15.22 29.82 -7.51
N LEU A 282 14.74 28.67 -7.02
CA LEU A 282 13.31 28.29 -7.04
C LEU A 282 12.45 29.15 -6.11
N GLY A 283 13.07 29.87 -5.17
CA GLY A 283 12.37 30.63 -4.14
C GLY A 283 11.79 29.76 -3.02
N TRP A 284 11.70 30.34 -1.82
CA TRP A 284 11.39 29.59 -0.60
C TRP A 284 10.03 28.91 -0.61
N ARG A 285 8.98 29.52 -1.23
CA ARG A 285 7.64 28.90 -1.27
C ARG A 285 7.61 27.61 -2.08
N GLN A 286 8.30 27.59 -3.24
CA GLN A 286 8.39 26.39 -4.05
C GLN A 286 9.21 25.31 -3.32
N LEU A 287 10.31 25.69 -2.70
CA LEU A 287 11.16 24.79 -1.93
C LEU A 287 10.41 24.18 -0.72
N VAL A 288 9.50 24.94 -0.09
CA VAL A 288 8.62 24.41 0.97
C VAL A 288 7.67 23.35 0.40
N ARG A 289 7.06 23.58 -0.77
CA ARG A 289 6.20 22.57 -1.41
C ARG A 289 6.99 21.32 -1.80
N ASP A 290 8.20 21.49 -2.31
CA ASP A 290 9.08 20.36 -2.63
C ASP A 290 9.52 19.59 -1.37
N ALA A 291 9.73 20.29 -0.26
CA ALA A 291 10.02 19.67 1.02
C ALA A 291 8.82 18.89 1.60
N ILE A 292 7.60 19.40 1.44
CA ILE A 292 6.37 18.67 1.78
C ILE A 292 6.27 17.39 0.96
N LEU A 293 6.42 17.49 -0.35
CA LEU A 293 6.37 16.35 -1.28
C LEU A 293 7.38 15.28 -0.91
N THR A 294 8.65 15.67 -0.83
CA THR A 294 9.74 14.72 -0.57
C THR A 294 9.69 14.16 0.85
N GLY A 295 9.24 14.96 1.83
CA GLY A 295 9.01 14.51 3.20
C GLY A 295 7.88 13.49 3.30
N ALA A 296 6.74 13.73 2.63
CA ALA A 296 5.61 12.79 2.60
C ALA A 296 5.98 11.48 1.90
N LEU A 297 6.79 11.53 0.83
CA LEU A 297 7.26 10.34 0.12
C LEU A 297 8.44 9.63 0.82
N GLY A 298 8.93 10.14 1.97
CA GLY A 298 10.03 9.53 2.71
C GLY A 298 11.43 9.83 2.13
N PHE A 299 11.57 10.80 1.22
CA PHE A 299 12.87 11.25 0.71
C PHE A 299 13.40 12.38 1.60
N LEU A 300 13.77 12.03 2.83
CA LEU A 300 14.01 12.96 3.92
C LEU A 300 15.28 13.82 3.74
N ASP A 301 16.25 13.31 3.02
CA ASP A 301 17.46 14.04 2.60
C ASP A 301 17.11 15.19 1.66
N LEU A 302 16.25 14.94 0.67
CA LEU A 302 15.76 15.97 -0.25
C LEU A 302 14.90 17.01 0.48
N SER A 303 14.02 16.56 1.38
CA SER A 303 13.19 17.44 2.20
C SER A 303 14.05 18.37 3.05
N ALA A 304 15.05 17.84 3.76
CA ALA A 304 15.96 18.62 4.57
C ALA A 304 16.80 19.62 3.74
N ARG A 305 17.23 19.20 2.53
CA ARG A 305 18.00 20.08 1.63
C ARG A 305 17.15 21.21 1.06
N ALA A 306 15.91 20.92 0.64
CA ALA A 306 14.99 21.93 0.15
C ALA A 306 14.71 22.99 1.25
N LEU A 307 14.52 22.57 2.50
CA LEU A 307 14.31 23.48 3.64
C LEU A 307 15.52 24.34 3.96
N GLU A 308 16.73 23.80 3.85
CA GLU A 308 17.97 24.56 4.01
C GLU A 308 18.03 25.72 2.99
N LEU A 309 17.76 25.41 1.72
CA LEU A 309 17.75 26.41 0.64
C LEU A 309 16.58 27.41 0.76
N ALA A 310 15.40 26.91 1.18
CA ALA A 310 14.25 27.79 1.42
C ALA A 310 14.57 28.88 2.44
N ARG A 311 15.29 28.50 3.52
CA ARG A 311 15.67 29.43 4.57
C ARG A 311 16.54 30.60 4.07
N GLU A 312 17.37 30.40 3.05
CA GLU A 312 18.25 31.45 2.50
C GLU A 312 17.45 32.62 1.92
N THR A 313 16.31 32.34 1.27
CA THR A 313 15.48 33.31 0.55
C THR A 313 14.18 33.66 1.28
N ALA A 314 13.89 32.98 2.38
CA ALA A 314 12.66 33.19 3.16
C ALA A 314 12.72 34.47 4.00
N PRO A 315 11.54 35.13 4.23
CA PRO A 315 11.40 36.23 5.19
C PRO A 315 11.78 35.76 6.62
N GLU A 316 12.24 36.71 7.46
CA GLU A 316 12.70 36.42 8.82
C GLU A 316 11.65 35.73 9.68
N GLU A 317 10.37 36.12 9.54
CA GLU A 317 9.24 35.64 10.34
C GLU A 317 8.93 34.13 10.14
N VAL A 318 9.32 33.53 9.03
CA VAL A 318 9.08 32.09 8.75
C VAL A 318 10.33 31.22 8.93
N ARG A 319 11.52 31.81 9.13
CA ARG A 319 12.78 31.05 9.25
C ARG A 319 12.78 30.09 10.43
N GLY A 320 12.16 30.48 11.54
CA GLY A 320 12.02 29.61 12.70
C GLY A 320 11.25 28.33 12.43
N ASP A 321 10.14 28.43 11.66
CA ASP A 321 9.35 27.27 11.25
C ASP A 321 10.13 26.38 10.27
N LEU A 322 10.89 26.97 9.35
CA LEU A 322 11.76 26.23 8.43
C LEU A 322 12.88 25.46 9.17
N ASP A 323 13.51 26.10 10.16
CA ASP A 323 14.55 25.46 11.00
C ASP A 323 13.95 24.30 11.82
N ALA A 324 12.76 24.47 12.38
CA ALA A 324 12.04 23.42 13.11
C ALA A 324 11.68 22.22 12.20
N ALA A 325 11.10 22.51 11.04
CA ALA A 325 10.75 21.47 10.07
C ALA A 325 11.98 20.71 9.55
N ARG A 326 13.06 21.43 9.23
CA ARG A 326 14.33 20.82 8.82
C ARG A 326 14.90 19.92 9.91
N SER A 327 14.87 20.37 11.15
CA SER A 327 15.34 19.56 12.29
C SER A 327 14.53 18.28 12.45
N ALA A 328 13.19 18.34 12.28
CA ALA A 328 12.32 17.18 12.28
C ALA A 328 12.68 16.21 11.14
N ALA A 329 12.85 16.68 9.91
CA ALA A 329 13.22 15.85 8.77
C ALA A 329 14.60 15.16 8.97
N VAL A 330 15.61 15.90 9.47
CA VAL A 330 16.93 15.34 9.76
C VAL A 330 16.87 14.31 10.89
N LEU A 331 16.09 14.56 11.93
CA LEU A 331 15.91 13.61 13.03
C LEU A 331 15.23 12.34 12.52
N ALA A 332 14.23 12.50 11.67
CA ALA A 332 13.53 11.40 11.00
C ALA A 332 14.51 10.53 10.20
N GLY A 333 15.32 11.11 9.33
CA GLY A 333 16.31 10.37 8.54
C GLY A 333 17.39 9.69 9.37
N ARG A 334 17.80 10.29 10.52
CA ARG A 334 18.73 9.64 11.45
C ARG A 334 18.13 8.39 12.10
N ARG A 335 16.88 8.48 12.55
CA ARG A 335 16.18 7.34 13.16
C ARG A 335 15.94 6.23 12.15
N GLU A 336 15.57 6.56 10.90
CA GLU A 336 15.46 5.57 9.82
C GLU A 336 16.78 4.83 9.62
N ARG A 337 17.92 5.54 9.57
CA ARG A 337 19.24 4.94 9.47
C ARG A 337 19.56 4.06 10.68
N GLU A 338 19.29 4.53 11.90
CA GLU A 338 19.51 3.75 13.13
C GLU A 338 18.71 2.46 13.13
N LEU A 339 17.46 2.48 12.63
CA LEU A 339 16.62 1.28 12.45
C LEU A 339 17.21 0.32 11.41
N LEU A 340 17.76 0.85 10.31
CA LEU A 340 18.43 0.03 9.28
C LEU A 340 19.75 -0.58 9.79
N GLU A 341 20.51 0.16 10.61
CA GLU A 341 21.79 -0.30 11.16
C GLU A 341 21.63 -1.19 12.40
N ARG A 342 20.57 -0.99 13.18
CA ARG A 342 20.26 -1.76 14.40
C ARG A 342 18.79 -2.14 14.41
N PRO A 343 18.43 -3.27 13.77
CA PRO A 343 17.05 -3.70 13.73
C PRO A 343 16.52 -3.83 15.15
N ALA A 344 15.33 -3.29 15.36
CA ALA A 344 14.60 -3.55 16.59
C ALA A 344 14.37 -5.07 16.73
N VAL A 345 14.63 -5.60 17.89
CA VAL A 345 14.31 -6.98 18.25
C VAL A 345 13.08 -6.97 19.14
N LEU A 346 12.14 -7.86 18.90
CA LEU A 346 10.95 -7.99 19.75
C LEU A 346 11.39 -8.22 21.22
N ASP A 347 10.99 -7.29 22.08
CA ASP A 347 11.11 -7.41 23.54
C ASP A 347 9.71 -7.20 24.14
N GLY A 348 9.22 -8.19 24.88
CA GLY A 348 7.87 -8.20 25.42
C GLY A 348 6.80 -8.71 24.44
N SER A 349 5.62 -8.11 24.45
CA SER A 349 4.48 -8.54 23.65
C SER A 349 3.95 -7.42 22.75
N VAL A 350 3.68 -7.77 21.50
CA VAL A 350 3.12 -6.87 20.49
C VAL A 350 1.86 -7.50 19.92
N LYS A 351 0.78 -6.72 19.81
CA LYS A 351 -0.47 -7.11 19.18
C LYS A 351 -0.71 -6.26 17.94
N VAL A 352 -1.00 -6.91 16.82
CA VAL A 352 -1.34 -6.26 15.54
C VAL A 352 -2.81 -6.51 15.26
N GLY A 353 -3.62 -5.46 15.27
CA GLY A 353 -5.04 -5.52 14.90
C GLY A 353 -5.20 -5.47 13.39
N PHE A 354 -5.95 -6.39 12.80
CA PHE A 354 -6.11 -6.44 11.34
C PHE A 354 -7.01 -5.34 10.77
N ALA A 355 -7.95 -4.82 11.54
CA ALA A 355 -8.80 -3.70 11.13
C ALA A 355 -8.25 -2.32 11.53
N GLU A 356 -7.17 -2.26 12.28
CA GLU A 356 -6.59 -1.01 12.75
C GLU A 356 -5.99 -0.20 11.59
N PRO A 357 -6.07 1.15 11.65
CA PRO A 357 -5.39 2.02 10.70
C PRO A 357 -3.89 1.71 10.67
N GLY A 358 -3.31 1.61 9.47
CA GLY A 358 -1.88 1.40 9.28
C GLY A 358 -1.42 -0.05 9.34
N PHE A 359 -2.32 -0.99 9.24
CA PHE A 359 -1.98 -2.38 8.99
C PHE A 359 -1.08 -2.51 7.75
N THR A 360 0.10 -3.11 7.91
CA THR A 360 1.06 -3.38 6.83
C THR A 360 1.00 -4.84 6.43
N GLY A 361 0.74 -5.10 5.17
CA GLY A 361 0.64 -6.45 4.64
C GLY A 361 -0.10 -6.48 3.32
N GLY A 362 -0.17 -7.65 2.70
CA GLY A 362 -0.86 -7.86 1.44
C GLY A 362 -1.65 -9.18 1.43
N GLY A 363 -2.49 -9.36 0.43
CA GLY A 363 -3.39 -10.51 0.36
C GLY A 363 -4.56 -10.41 1.35
N TRP A 364 -4.96 -9.20 1.73
CA TRP A 364 -6.07 -8.90 2.63
C TRP A 364 -7.08 -7.98 1.96
N GLY A 365 -8.36 -8.28 2.16
CA GLY A 365 -9.44 -7.36 1.82
C GLY A 365 -9.46 -6.11 2.70
N PRO A 366 -10.37 -5.16 2.43
CA PRO A 366 -10.57 -3.98 3.25
C PRO A 366 -10.96 -4.36 4.69
N PRO A 367 -10.67 -3.46 5.68
CA PRO A 367 -11.13 -3.69 7.06
C PRO A 367 -12.65 -3.71 7.12
N GLN A 368 -13.18 -4.64 7.91
CA GLN A 368 -14.62 -4.77 8.13
C GLN A 368 -14.90 -4.81 9.62
N GLU A 369 -16.01 -4.20 10.02
CA GLU A 369 -16.53 -4.28 11.40
C GLU A 369 -17.60 -5.36 11.43
N LEU A 370 -17.34 -6.42 12.19
CA LEU A 370 -18.31 -7.49 12.47
C LEU A 370 -18.90 -7.31 13.88
N GLU A 371 -19.94 -8.10 14.21
CA GLU A 371 -20.55 -8.09 15.55
C GLU A 371 -19.53 -8.26 16.69
N PHE A 372 -18.41 -8.92 16.43
CA PHE A 372 -17.34 -9.21 17.38
C PHE A 372 -16.10 -8.32 17.23
N GLY A 373 -16.19 -7.18 16.49
CA GLY A 373 -15.12 -6.21 16.28
C GLY A 373 -14.44 -6.32 14.91
N GLY A 374 -13.46 -5.46 14.68
CA GLY A 374 -12.82 -5.29 13.40
C GLY A 374 -12.01 -6.50 12.94
N VAL A 375 -12.10 -6.83 11.66
CA VAL A 375 -11.39 -7.95 11.00
C VAL A 375 -10.93 -7.57 9.59
N ARG A 376 -10.02 -8.38 9.02
CA ARG A 376 -9.77 -8.45 7.57
C ARG A 376 -9.88 -9.89 7.08
N TRP A 377 -10.43 -10.05 5.89
CA TRP A 377 -10.43 -11.32 5.18
C TRP A 377 -9.16 -11.50 4.38
N SER A 378 -8.55 -12.69 4.45
CA SER A 378 -7.48 -13.07 3.52
C SER A 378 -8.07 -13.35 2.13
N GLY A 379 -7.35 -12.94 1.08
CA GLY A 379 -7.74 -13.11 -0.32
C GLY A 379 -7.50 -11.82 -1.14
N PRO A 380 -7.68 -11.88 -2.47
CA PRO A 380 -7.80 -13.11 -3.25
C PRO A 380 -6.51 -13.91 -3.22
N GLY A 381 -6.60 -15.22 -3.28
CA GLY A 381 -5.46 -16.13 -3.20
C GLY A 381 -5.24 -16.73 -1.82
N ARG A 382 -4.33 -17.70 -1.76
CA ARG A 382 -4.13 -18.53 -0.56
C ARG A 382 -3.24 -17.90 0.48
N ASP A 383 -2.36 -17.00 0.07
CA ASP A 383 -1.33 -16.38 0.91
C ASP A 383 -1.71 -14.94 1.22
N ALA A 384 -1.73 -14.61 2.49
CA ALA A 384 -1.85 -13.26 2.98
C ALA A 384 -0.75 -13.02 4.02
N TRP A 385 -0.14 -11.84 4.04
CA TRP A 385 1.00 -11.58 4.90
C TRP A 385 0.88 -10.29 5.70
N VAL A 386 1.60 -10.28 6.81
CA VAL A 386 1.79 -9.13 7.69
C VAL A 386 3.28 -8.88 7.82
N ASP A 387 3.71 -7.65 7.62
CA ASP A 387 5.08 -7.22 7.86
C ASP A 387 5.16 -6.46 9.18
N VAL A 388 6.06 -6.90 10.07
CA VAL A 388 6.33 -6.19 11.31
C VAL A 388 7.76 -5.61 11.27
N PRO A 389 7.96 -4.38 11.76
CA PRO A 389 9.20 -3.62 11.57
C PRO A 389 10.30 -3.98 12.57
N PHE A 390 10.34 -5.21 13.01
CA PHE A 390 11.34 -5.71 13.95
C PHE A 390 11.62 -7.18 13.67
N THR A 391 12.78 -7.65 14.16
CA THR A 391 13.10 -9.07 14.15
C THR A 391 12.45 -9.77 15.33
N VAL A 392 11.96 -10.97 15.09
CA VAL A 392 11.44 -11.84 16.16
C VAL A 392 12.47 -12.92 16.50
N PRO A 393 12.82 -13.11 17.77
CA PRO A 393 13.77 -14.16 18.15
C PRO A 393 13.15 -15.58 18.03
N PRO A 394 13.98 -16.62 17.88
CA PRO A 394 13.53 -18.01 18.05
C PRO A 394 12.79 -18.20 19.37
N GLY A 395 11.81 -19.09 19.41
CA GLY A 395 10.99 -19.35 20.59
C GLY A 395 9.88 -18.33 20.83
N THR A 396 9.81 -17.22 20.04
CA THR A 396 8.70 -16.27 20.11
C THR A 396 7.37 -16.98 19.95
N ARG A 397 6.44 -16.71 20.87
CA ARG A 397 5.06 -17.19 20.80
C ARG A 397 4.29 -16.34 19.79
N VAL A 398 3.60 -17.01 18.88
CA VAL A 398 2.71 -16.41 17.89
C VAL A 398 1.29 -16.86 18.18
N GLU A 399 0.35 -15.91 18.22
CA GLU A 399 -1.08 -16.16 18.39
C GLU A 399 -1.86 -15.42 17.30
N LEU A 400 -2.88 -16.10 16.74
CA LEU A 400 -3.78 -15.57 15.72
C LEU A 400 -5.21 -15.79 16.15
N LEU A 401 -6.05 -14.76 16.17
CA LEU A 401 -7.48 -14.90 16.38
C LEU A 401 -8.22 -14.95 15.06
N LEU A 402 -8.72 -16.14 14.70
CA LEU A 402 -9.62 -16.37 13.59
C LEU A 402 -11.06 -16.21 14.06
N VAL A 403 -11.79 -15.25 13.46
CA VAL A 403 -13.19 -14.95 13.82
C VAL A 403 -14.15 -15.70 12.89
N ALA A 404 -13.82 -15.82 11.61
CA ALA A 404 -14.64 -16.52 10.64
C ALA A 404 -13.80 -17.19 9.53
N ALA A 405 -14.36 -18.23 8.93
CA ALA A 405 -13.85 -18.86 7.71
C ALA A 405 -15.05 -19.33 6.88
N LEU A 406 -14.91 -19.33 5.54
CA LEU A 406 -16.00 -19.75 4.65
C LEU A 406 -16.32 -21.25 4.72
N SER A 407 -15.39 -22.06 5.19
CA SER A 407 -15.63 -23.47 5.49
C SER A 407 -14.76 -23.95 6.66
N PRO A 408 -15.18 -25.02 7.36
CA PRO A 408 -14.37 -25.66 8.39
C PRO A 408 -12.99 -26.10 7.87
N ASP A 409 -12.92 -26.62 6.64
CA ASP A 409 -11.68 -27.12 6.03
C ASP A 409 -10.66 -26.00 5.81
N ILE A 410 -11.13 -24.78 5.47
CA ILE A 410 -10.25 -23.60 5.37
C ILE A 410 -9.64 -23.27 6.72
N ALA A 411 -10.45 -23.29 7.78
CA ALA A 411 -9.95 -23.05 9.13
C ALA A 411 -9.00 -24.18 9.59
N GLU A 412 -9.32 -25.44 9.30
CA GLU A 412 -8.48 -26.60 9.69
C GLU A 412 -7.13 -26.59 9.00
N GLY A 413 -7.08 -26.19 7.74
CA GLY A 413 -5.87 -26.14 6.92
C GLY A 413 -5.06 -24.85 7.04
N LEU A 414 -5.41 -23.92 7.95
CA LEU A 414 -4.66 -22.69 8.14
C LEU A 414 -3.24 -22.98 8.60
N ALA A 415 -2.26 -22.43 7.88
CA ALA A 415 -0.84 -22.53 8.19
C ALA A 415 -0.23 -21.13 8.38
N LEU A 416 0.85 -21.06 9.13
CA LEU A 416 1.63 -19.84 9.35
C LEU A 416 3.10 -20.11 9.04
N GLU A 417 3.71 -19.19 8.32
CA GLU A 417 5.15 -19.12 8.12
C GLU A 417 5.67 -17.78 8.64
N VAL A 418 6.86 -17.79 9.24
CA VAL A 418 7.59 -16.60 9.66
C VAL A 418 8.90 -16.56 8.89
N ASN A 419 9.07 -15.54 8.04
CA ASN A 419 10.19 -15.45 7.10
C ASN A 419 10.48 -16.78 6.37
N ARG A 420 9.40 -17.43 5.86
CA ARG A 420 9.42 -18.72 5.15
C ARG A 420 9.68 -19.97 6.04
N VAL A 421 9.80 -19.80 7.34
CA VAL A 421 9.91 -20.94 8.26
C VAL A 421 8.52 -21.29 8.78
N PRO A 422 8.03 -22.52 8.55
CA PRO A 422 6.72 -22.94 9.05
C PRO A 422 6.68 -22.92 10.58
N VAL A 423 5.60 -22.38 11.12
CA VAL A 423 5.31 -22.38 12.56
C VAL A 423 4.20 -23.39 12.83
N PRO A 424 4.48 -24.51 13.53
CA PRO A 424 3.44 -25.44 13.93
C PRO A 424 2.41 -24.76 14.83
N LEU A 425 1.14 -24.79 14.42
CA LEU A 425 0.04 -24.16 15.14
C LEU A 425 -0.82 -25.21 15.87
N GLN A 426 -1.24 -24.86 17.08
CA GLN A 426 -2.28 -25.56 17.83
C GLN A 426 -3.51 -24.66 17.89
N ARG A 427 -4.70 -25.21 17.64
CA ARG A 427 -5.95 -24.48 17.73
C ARG A 427 -6.69 -24.77 19.03
N SER A 428 -7.35 -23.78 19.55
CA SER A 428 -8.22 -23.87 20.72
C SER A 428 -9.45 -22.98 20.57
N PRO A 429 -10.58 -23.32 21.22
CA PRO A 429 -11.73 -22.42 21.26
C PRO A 429 -11.38 -21.08 21.92
N HIS A 430 -11.95 -19.98 21.40
CA HIS A 430 -11.91 -18.65 21.97
C HIS A 430 -13.32 -18.05 21.94
N GLU A 431 -13.65 -17.15 22.84
CA GLU A 431 -14.99 -16.54 22.91
C GLU A 431 -15.46 -15.89 21.60
N ARG A 432 -14.53 -15.41 20.78
CA ARG A 432 -14.77 -14.74 19.49
C ARG A 432 -14.46 -15.62 18.26
N GLY A 433 -14.14 -16.89 18.44
CA GLY A 433 -13.79 -17.76 17.32
C GLY A 433 -12.79 -18.87 17.68
N LEU A 434 -11.69 -18.96 16.94
CA LEU A 434 -10.62 -19.93 17.16
C LEU A 434 -9.28 -19.21 17.36
N LEU A 435 -8.58 -19.59 18.42
CA LEU A 435 -7.21 -19.14 18.67
C LEU A 435 -6.23 -20.18 18.12
N TYR A 436 -5.34 -19.72 17.25
CA TYR A 436 -4.20 -20.49 16.77
C TYR A 436 -2.95 -19.99 17.48
N ALA A 437 -2.21 -20.89 18.10
CA ALA A 437 -0.99 -20.56 18.82
C ALA A 437 0.16 -21.48 18.43
N GLY A 438 1.35 -20.92 18.31
CA GLY A 438 2.58 -21.64 17.98
C GLY A 438 3.80 -20.96 18.56
N ARG A 439 4.97 -21.57 18.32
CA ARG A 439 6.27 -20.97 18.64
C ARG A 439 7.16 -21.02 17.42
N ILE A 440 7.90 -19.94 17.19
CA ILE A 440 8.92 -19.90 16.15
C ILE A 440 9.99 -20.93 16.49
N PRO A 441 10.35 -21.84 15.55
CA PRO A 441 11.29 -22.93 15.82
C PRO A 441 12.67 -22.45 16.29
N ASP A 442 13.32 -23.24 17.12
CA ASP A 442 14.73 -23.08 17.45
C ASP A 442 15.57 -23.19 16.18
N GLY A 443 16.61 -22.39 16.06
CA GLY A 443 17.44 -22.33 14.84
C GLY A 443 16.89 -21.43 13.72
N TYR A 444 15.74 -20.79 13.94
CA TYR A 444 15.28 -19.71 13.08
C TYR A 444 16.27 -18.54 13.15
N GLU A 445 16.76 -18.10 12.00
CA GLU A 445 17.52 -16.87 11.86
C GLU A 445 16.67 -15.84 11.13
N SER A 446 16.52 -14.66 11.71
CA SER A 446 15.84 -13.55 11.02
C SER A 446 16.81 -12.94 10.00
N PRO A 447 16.62 -13.16 8.71
CA PRO A 447 17.53 -12.65 7.69
C PRO A 447 17.32 -11.15 7.41
N ARG A 448 16.42 -10.47 8.14
CA ARG A 448 15.96 -9.11 7.83
C ARG A 448 15.77 -8.27 9.08
N HIS A 449 15.75 -6.96 8.87
CA HIS A 449 15.34 -5.96 9.86
C HIS A 449 13.83 -5.95 10.12
N THR A 450 13.07 -6.64 9.30
CA THR A 450 11.63 -6.81 9.41
C THR A 450 11.29 -8.30 9.44
N THR A 451 10.17 -8.63 10.06
CA THR A 451 9.65 -10.00 10.06
C THR A 451 8.37 -10.05 9.24
N GLN A 452 8.34 -10.96 8.28
CA GLN A 452 7.13 -11.24 7.50
C GLN A 452 6.46 -12.51 8.06
N LEU A 453 5.19 -12.38 8.38
CA LEU A 453 4.34 -13.50 8.79
C LEU A 453 3.34 -13.77 7.66
N VAL A 454 3.36 -14.96 7.11
CA VAL A 454 2.48 -15.39 6.02
C VAL A 454 1.43 -16.34 6.56
N VAL A 455 0.18 -15.95 6.44
CA VAL A 455 -0.98 -16.80 6.71
C VAL A 455 -1.37 -17.46 5.40
N ARG A 456 -1.38 -18.79 5.38
CA ARG A 456 -1.76 -19.56 4.20
C ARG A 456 -3.02 -20.36 4.48
N THR A 457 -3.98 -20.26 3.55
CA THR A 457 -5.19 -21.09 3.54
C THR A 457 -5.06 -22.23 2.53
N PRO A 458 -5.67 -23.41 2.76
CA PRO A 458 -5.58 -24.54 1.82
C PRO A 458 -6.23 -24.21 0.48
N PHE A 459 -7.29 -23.40 0.49
CA PHE A 459 -8.00 -22.86 -0.67
C PHE A 459 -8.80 -21.62 -0.26
N THR A 460 -9.36 -20.90 -1.23
CA THR A 460 -10.28 -19.78 -1.06
C THR A 460 -11.64 -20.12 -1.67
N LEU A 461 -12.67 -19.42 -1.30
CA LEU A 461 -14.01 -19.54 -1.84
C LEU A 461 -14.57 -18.15 -2.18
N PRO A 462 -15.45 -18.05 -3.20
CA PRO A 462 -16.12 -16.79 -3.50
C PRO A 462 -16.94 -16.27 -2.31
N TRP A 463 -16.85 -14.98 -2.02
CA TRP A 463 -17.56 -14.37 -0.89
C TRP A 463 -19.07 -14.48 -0.99
N ASN A 464 -19.63 -14.51 -2.19
CA ASN A 464 -21.05 -14.74 -2.42
C ASN A 464 -21.54 -16.11 -1.89
N THR A 465 -20.63 -17.04 -1.54
CA THR A 465 -20.94 -18.30 -0.85
C THR A 465 -21.56 -18.05 0.53
N LEU A 466 -21.19 -16.97 1.24
CA LEU A 466 -21.77 -16.60 2.55
C LEU A 466 -23.11 -15.87 2.42
N SER A 467 -23.25 -14.99 1.42
CA SER A 467 -24.45 -14.18 1.24
C SER A 467 -24.66 -13.87 -0.23
N PRO A 468 -25.76 -14.31 -0.84
CA PRO A 468 -26.12 -13.94 -2.21
C PRO A 468 -26.20 -12.41 -2.33
N GLY A 469 -25.46 -11.83 -3.26
CA GLY A 469 -25.36 -10.38 -3.46
C GLY A 469 -23.98 -9.78 -3.10
N ASN A 470 -23.11 -10.53 -2.43
CA ASN A 470 -21.69 -10.21 -2.36
C ASN A 470 -21.03 -10.45 -3.72
N ASP A 471 -19.87 -9.84 -3.94
CA ASP A 471 -19.07 -10.06 -5.14
C ASP A 471 -18.44 -11.48 -5.17
N ASP A 472 -17.85 -11.84 -6.30
CA ASP A 472 -17.19 -13.13 -6.50
C ASP A 472 -15.73 -13.14 -5.98
N THR A 473 -15.32 -12.12 -5.22
CA THR A 473 -13.97 -12.06 -4.65
C THR A 473 -13.71 -13.29 -3.80
N GLU A 474 -12.64 -14.00 -4.11
CA GLU A 474 -12.22 -15.16 -3.33
C GLU A 474 -11.63 -14.75 -2.00
N VAL A 475 -12.11 -15.35 -0.92
CA VAL A 475 -11.62 -15.09 0.44
C VAL A 475 -11.40 -16.41 1.20
N GLY A 476 -10.54 -16.37 2.21
CA GLY A 476 -10.19 -17.55 3.03
C GLY A 476 -10.69 -17.42 4.46
N VAL A 477 -9.98 -16.66 5.27
CA VAL A 477 -10.23 -16.50 6.72
C VAL A 477 -10.32 -15.02 7.11
N ALA A 478 -11.17 -14.73 8.09
CA ALA A 478 -11.24 -13.41 8.74
C ALA A 478 -10.45 -13.44 10.03
N LEU A 479 -9.40 -12.64 10.11
CA LEU A 479 -8.57 -12.50 11.30
C LEU A 479 -8.84 -11.16 11.99
N ALA A 480 -8.90 -11.20 13.33
CA ALA A 480 -9.07 -10.00 14.14
C ALA A 480 -7.72 -9.41 14.58
N TRP A 481 -6.80 -10.25 15.04
CA TRP A 481 -5.49 -9.82 15.49
C TRP A 481 -4.46 -10.96 15.45
N LEU A 482 -3.21 -10.54 15.39
CA LEU A 482 -2.01 -11.36 15.60
C LEU A 482 -1.27 -10.81 16.83
N ARG A 483 -0.76 -11.69 17.69
CA ARG A 483 0.08 -11.35 18.83
C ARG A 483 1.41 -12.07 18.74
N LEU A 484 2.48 -11.34 18.98
CA LEU A 484 3.84 -11.86 19.13
C LEU A 484 4.31 -11.60 20.54
N THR A 485 4.83 -12.62 21.22
CA THR A 485 5.39 -12.49 22.57
C THR A 485 6.78 -13.10 22.57
N SER A 486 7.80 -12.31 22.94
CA SER A 486 9.19 -12.78 23.07
C SER A 486 9.31 -13.96 24.04
N PRO A 487 10.35 -14.78 23.90
CA PRO A 487 10.58 -15.94 24.78
C PRO A 487 10.64 -15.61 26.26
#